data_d66be992220d9d5973fb03103a10890f
#
_entry.id   d66be992220d9d5973fb03103a10890f
#
_cell.length_a   1.000
_cell.length_b   1.000
_cell.length_c   1.000
_cell.angle_alpha   90.00
_cell.angle_beta   90.00
_cell.angle_gamma   90.00
#
_symmetry.space_group_name_H-M   'P 1'
#
loop_
_entity.id
_entity.type
_entity.pdbx_description
1 polymer ?
#
loop_
_entity_poly.entity_id
_entity_poly.type
_entity_poly.pdbx_seq_one_letter_code
_entity_poly.pdbx_strand_id
1 'polypeptide(L)'
;MGNKVFKALTAVAAVAAAVWLLPKRKKEMAVRPIPAGESMSCIRERTGVNQDALCLYYYRPGRWTEKDAVFIAFHGFGRAGAEYCKALRKLAEERNMLIVCPELTERKYPGAEWYQEGGIMDTDGHIREKEERTFSAADRIVAEVKNRTQAAGKIILFGHSAGGQFVHRWALLGGKKNVDVIAVANS
;
A
#
# COMPACT_ATOMS: atom_id res chain seq x y z
N MET A 1 12.40 -47.06 -43.65
CA MET A 1 12.15 -46.88 -42.20
C MET A 1 12.65 -45.52 -41.63
N GLY A 2 13.48 -44.77 -42.32
CA GLY A 2 14.08 -43.50 -41.80
C GLY A 2 13.14 -42.29 -41.68
N ASN A 3 12.09 -42.20 -42.47
CA ASN A 3 11.29 -40.97 -42.60
C ASN A 3 10.23 -40.77 -41.49
N LYS A 4 9.82 -41.81 -40.78
CA LYS A 4 8.85 -41.74 -39.67
C LYS A 4 9.50 -41.34 -38.35
N VAL A 5 10.73 -41.76 -38.13
CA VAL A 5 11.49 -41.43 -36.90
C VAL A 5 11.92 -39.93 -36.93
N PHE A 6 12.31 -39.42 -38.09
CA PHE A 6 12.71 -38.01 -38.24
C PHE A 6 11.53 -37.03 -38.03
N LYS A 7 10.31 -37.39 -38.49
CA LYS A 7 9.10 -36.58 -38.23
C LYS A 7 8.66 -36.60 -36.77
N ALA A 8 8.88 -37.69 -36.05
CA ALA A 8 8.57 -37.77 -34.62
C ALA A 8 9.51 -36.91 -33.77
N LEU A 9 10.81 -36.90 -34.10
CA LEU A 9 11.81 -36.05 -33.37
C LEU A 9 11.58 -34.58 -33.60
N THR A 10 11.18 -34.14 -34.81
CA THR A 10 10.86 -32.72 -35.07
C THR A 10 9.59 -32.25 -34.36
N ALA A 11 8.57 -33.15 -34.23
CA ALA A 11 7.35 -32.83 -33.48
C ALA A 11 7.61 -32.67 -31.97
N VAL A 12 8.44 -33.51 -31.37
CA VAL A 12 8.81 -33.43 -29.95
C VAL A 12 9.63 -32.17 -29.67
N ALA A 13 10.56 -31.80 -30.55
CA ALA A 13 11.33 -30.55 -30.42
C ALA A 13 10.45 -29.30 -30.52
N ALA A 14 9.45 -29.30 -31.41
CA ALA A 14 8.50 -28.16 -31.54
C ALA A 14 7.59 -28.01 -30.31
N VAL A 15 7.14 -29.11 -29.71
CA VAL A 15 6.34 -29.07 -28.47
C VAL A 15 7.18 -28.60 -27.27
N ALA A 16 8.43 -29.04 -27.17
CA ALA A 16 9.36 -28.58 -26.13
C ALA A 16 9.65 -27.08 -26.25
N ALA A 17 9.86 -26.56 -27.47
CA ALA A 17 10.05 -25.14 -27.72
C ALA A 17 8.79 -24.31 -27.39
N ALA A 18 7.60 -24.83 -27.70
CA ALA A 18 6.35 -24.16 -27.39
C ALA A 18 6.08 -24.07 -25.87
N VAL A 19 6.47 -25.10 -25.10
CA VAL A 19 6.37 -25.08 -23.62
C VAL A 19 7.36 -24.08 -23.01
N TRP A 20 8.53 -23.83 -23.64
CA TRP A 20 9.51 -22.84 -23.20
C TRP A 20 9.06 -21.40 -23.49
N LEU A 21 8.20 -21.20 -24.48
CA LEU A 21 7.65 -19.88 -24.86
C LEU A 21 6.38 -19.52 -24.09
N LEU A 22 5.82 -20.45 -23.32
CA LEU A 22 4.73 -20.10 -22.42
C LEU A 22 5.26 -19.10 -21.35
N PRO A 23 4.62 -17.94 -21.18
CA PRO A 23 5.02 -17.01 -20.14
C PRO A 23 4.99 -17.78 -18.82
N LYS A 24 6.14 -17.86 -18.14
CA LYS A 24 6.19 -18.41 -16.79
C LYS A 24 5.17 -17.65 -15.96
N ARG A 25 4.04 -18.28 -15.65
CA ARG A 25 3.07 -17.71 -14.70
C ARG A 25 3.88 -17.34 -13.46
N LYS A 26 4.07 -16.03 -13.24
CA LYS A 26 4.55 -15.56 -11.95
C LYS A 26 3.63 -16.19 -10.92
N LYS A 27 4.20 -16.99 -10.02
CA LYS A 27 3.46 -17.57 -8.91
C LYS A 27 2.91 -16.38 -8.14
N GLU A 28 1.66 -16.03 -8.39
CA GLU A 28 0.97 -14.97 -7.67
C GLU A 28 0.99 -15.43 -6.21
N MET A 29 1.80 -14.75 -5.41
CA MET A 29 1.82 -15.02 -3.97
C MET A 29 0.42 -14.77 -3.47
N ALA A 30 -0.24 -15.81 -2.97
CA ALA A 30 -1.59 -15.73 -2.44
C ALA A 30 -1.64 -14.57 -1.43
N VAL A 31 -2.41 -13.54 -1.77
CA VAL A 31 -2.59 -12.36 -0.93
C VAL A 31 -3.26 -12.83 0.36
N ARG A 32 -2.56 -12.71 1.49
CA ARG A 32 -3.13 -13.11 2.78
C ARG A 32 -4.22 -12.11 3.18
N PRO A 33 -5.48 -12.57 3.39
CA PRO A 33 -6.54 -11.69 3.83
C PRO A 33 -6.21 -11.08 5.21
N ILE A 34 -6.76 -9.90 5.47
CA ILE A 34 -6.64 -9.25 6.77
C ILE A 34 -7.60 -9.98 7.74
N PRO A 35 -7.12 -10.59 8.84
CA PRO A 35 -7.99 -11.28 9.80
C PRO A 35 -8.90 -10.31 10.55
N ALA A 36 -9.98 -10.80 11.13
CA ALA A 36 -10.82 -10.01 12.04
C ALA A 36 -10.05 -9.65 13.33
N GLY A 37 -10.37 -8.51 13.92
CA GLY A 37 -9.68 -7.95 15.06
C GLY A 37 -8.41 -7.18 14.68
N GLU A 38 -7.48 -7.10 15.61
CA GLU A 38 -6.19 -6.44 15.43
C GLU A 38 -5.21 -7.32 14.67
N SER A 39 -4.48 -6.71 13.77
CA SER A 39 -3.39 -7.38 13.04
C SER A 39 -2.39 -6.37 12.50
N MET A 40 -1.23 -6.86 12.04
CA MET A 40 -0.19 -6.04 11.45
C MET A 40 0.44 -6.78 10.27
N SER A 41 0.88 -6.02 9.30
CA SER A 41 1.80 -6.49 8.27
C SER A 41 2.75 -5.38 7.87
N CYS A 42 3.92 -5.74 7.36
CA CYS A 42 4.87 -4.76 6.84
C CYS A 42 5.06 -5.01 5.34
N ILE A 43 5.16 -3.93 4.59
CA ILE A 43 5.42 -3.95 3.15
C ILE A 43 6.83 -3.45 2.87
N ARG A 44 7.42 -3.96 1.78
CA ARG A 44 8.68 -3.43 1.29
C ARG A 44 8.41 -2.04 0.70
N GLU A 45 9.05 -1.05 1.25
CA GLU A 45 8.92 0.34 0.83
C GLU A 45 10.31 0.93 0.51
N ARG A 46 10.41 1.55 -0.67
CA ARG A 46 11.69 2.03 -1.22
C ARG A 46 11.96 3.51 -0.94
N THR A 47 10.92 4.28 -0.59
CA THR A 47 11.09 5.70 -0.25
C THR A 47 11.61 5.87 1.16
N GLY A 48 12.09 7.06 1.48
CA GLY A 48 12.72 7.36 2.77
C GLY A 48 14.24 7.19 2.73
N VAL A 49 14.87 7.41 3.87
CA VAL A 49 16.33 7.44 3.99
C VAL A 49 16.98 6.06 4.17
N ASN A 50 16.18 5.00 4.32
CA ASN A 50 16.68 3.63 4.49
C ASN A 50 15.70 2.60 3.89
N GLN A 51 16.10 1.32 3.91
CA GLN A 51 15.33 0.21 3.35
C GLN A 51 14.43 -0.51 4.38
N ASP A 52 14.13 0.13 5.51
CA ASP A 52 13.22 -0.44 6.49
C ASP A 52 11.85 -0.70 5.88
N ALA A 53 11.20 -1.77 6.32
CA ALA A 53 9.84 -2.05 5.93
C ALA A 53 8.88 -0.99 6.52
N LEU A 54 7.81 -0.68 5.79
CA LEU A 54 6.74 0.16 6.27
C LEU A 54 5.65 -0.74 6.85
N CYS A 55 5.31 -0.56 8.12
CA CYS A 55 4.32 -1.37 8.80
C CYS A 55 2.94 -0.73 8.73
N LEU A 56 1.92 -1.55 8.55
CA LEU A 56 0.51 -1.21 8.49
C LEU A 56 -0.20 -1.93 9.63
N TYR A 57 -0.85 -1.20 10.50
CA TYR A 57 -1.68 -1.72 11.58
C TYR A 57 -3.13 -1.73 11.15
N TYR A 58 -3.84 -2.80 11.49
CA TYR A 58 -5.22 -3.02 11.05
C TYR A 58 -6.12 -3.29 12.24
N TYR A 59 -7.34 -2.79 12.14
CA TYR A 59 -8.48 -3.29 12.90
C TYR A 59 -9.64 -3.58 11.97
N ARG A 60 -10.04 -4.85 11.88
CA ARG A 60 -11.15 -5.30 11.04
C ARG A 60 -12.32 -5.78 11.91
N PRO A 61 -13.49 -5.11 11.89
CA PRO A 61 -14.69 -5.63 12.51
C PRO A 61 -15.04 -7.04 12.00
N GLY A 62 -15.59 -7.89 12.86
CA GLY A 62 -15.92 -9.27 12.47
C GLY A 62 -16.95 -9.36 11.33
N ARG A 63 -17.85 -8.38 11.24
CA ARG A 63 -18.91 -8.30 10.22
C ARG A 63 -18.48 -7.55 8.94
N TRP A 64 -17.26 -7.00 8.89
CA TRP A 64 -16.76 -6.28 7.72
C TRP A 64 -16.64 -7.19 6.50
N THR A 65 -17.08 -6.69 5.34
CA THR A 65 -16.97 -7.32 4.03
C THR A 65 -16.28 -6.39 3.03
N GLU A 66 -15.92 -6.90 1.87
CA GLU A 66 -15.30 -6.11 0.79
C GLU A 66 -16.20 -4.96 0.27
N LYS A 67 -17.50 -4.97 0.57
CA LYS A 67 -18.47 -3.91 0.21
C LYS A 67 -18.48 -2.75 1.19
N ASP A 68 -17.91 -2.97 2.37
CA ASP A 68 -17.85 -1.95 3.42
C ASP A 68 -16.64 -1.02 3.22
N ALA A 69 -16.66 0.12 3.90
CA ALA A 69 -15.61 1.12 3.74
C ALA A 69 -14.26 0.67 4.34
N VAL A 70 -13.20 1.19 3.77
CA VAL A 70 -11.83 1.14 4.31
C VAL A 70 -11.40 2.55 4.68
N PHE A 71 -10.91 2.73 5.90
CA PHE A 71 -10.45 4.00 6.44
C PHE A 71 -8.94 3.93 6.71
N ILE A 72 -8.15 4.62 5.89
CA ILE A 72 -6.69 4.67 6.01
C ILE A 72 -6.32 5.96 6.73
N ALA A 73 -5.73 5.87 7.94
CA ALA A 73 -5.44 7.01 8.80
C ALA A 73 -3.93 7.25 8.94
N PHE A 74 -3.47 8.40 8.49
CA PHE A 74 -2.10 8.88 8.67
C PHE A 74 -1.99 9.64 9.99
N HIS A 75 -1.09 9.18 10.85
CA HIS A 75 -0.84 9.68 12.21
C HIS A 75 -0.26 11.11 12.23
N GLY A 76 -0.26 11.73 13.42
CA GLY A 76 0.43 13.00 13.67
C GLY A 76 1.95 12.86 13.81
N PHE A 77 2.59 13.91 14.30
CA PHE A 77 4.04 13.99 14.45
C PHE A 77 4.64 12.89 15.36
N GLY A 78 3.87 12.40 16.33
CA GLY A 78 4.32 11.32 17.23
C GLY A 78 4.58 9.96 16.57
N ARG A 79 4.32 9.82 15.28
CA ARG A 79 4.64 8.62 14.46
C ARG A 79 4.03 7.31 14.99
N ALA A 80 2.88 7.38 15.66
CA ALA A 80 2.27 6.28 16.42
C ALA A 80 1.13 5.60 15.63
N GLY A 81 1.44 4.83 14.59
CA GLY A 81 0.46 4.13 13.75
C GLY A 81 -0.38 3.12 14.54
N ALA A 82 0.27 2.34 15.42
CA ALA A 82 -0.41 1.37 16.27
C ALA A 82 -1.42 2.02 17.20
N GLU A 83 -1.05 3.15 17.83
CA GLU A 83 -1.92 3.88 18.76
C GLU A 83 -3.12 4.49 18.05
N TYR A 84 -2.94 5.01 16.84
CA TYR A 84 -4.04 5.49 16.00
C TYR A 84 -5.02 4.36 15.66
N CYS A 85 -4.51 3.21 15.27
CA CYS A 85 -5.35 2.06 14.99
C CYS A 85 -6.19 1.66 16.20
N LYS A 86 -5.57 1.62 17.39
CA LYS A 86 -6.25 1.33 18.66
C LYS A 86 -7.31 2.40 19.01
N ALA A 87 -6.99 3.68 18.84
CA ALA A 87 -7.93 4.77 19.13
C ALA A 87 -9.16 4.75 18.22
N LEU A 88 -9.01 4.28 16.97
CA LEU A 88 -10.09 4.23 15.98
C LEU A 88 -10.96 2.98 16.06
N ARG A 89 -10.70 2.02 16.97
CA ARG A 89 -11.46 0.77 17.09
C ARG A 89 -12.96 0.97 17.30
N LYS A 90 -13.34 1.91 18.17
CA LYS A 90 -14.74 2.22 18.43
C LYS A 90 -15.43 2.68 17.15
N LEU A 91 -14.80 3.59 16.39
CA LEU A 91 -15.31 4.04 15.10
C LEU A 91 -15.43 2.89 14.09
N ALA A 92 -14.45 1.97 14.06
CA ALA A 92 -14.48 0.80 13.21
C ALA A 92 -15.73 -0.06 13.46
N GLU A 93 -16.01 -0.37 14.74
CA GLU A 93 -17.17 -1.18 15.13
C GLU A 93 -18.49 -0.46 14.85
N GLU A 94 -18.60 0.82 15.20
CA GLU A 94 -19.83 1.60 15.01
C GLU A 94 -20.20 1.76 13.53
N ARG A 95 -19.20 1.95 12.68
CA ARG A 95 -19.40 2.24 11.24
C ARG A 95 -19.16 1.05 10.34
N ASN A 96 -18.78 -0.09 10.88
CA ASN A 96 -18.39 -1.29 10.15
C ASN A 96 -17.32 -0.99 9.09
N MET A 97 -16.23 -0.31 9.48
CA MET A 97 -15.14 0.07 8.57
C MET A 97 -13.86 -0.68 8.94
N LEU A 98 -13.12 -1.16 7.95
CA LEU A 98 -11.73 -1.59 8.14
C LEU A 98 -10.86 -0.36 8.40
N ILE A 99 -10.19 -0.31 9.55
CA ILE A 99 -9.18 0.70 9.86
C ILE A 99 -7.80 0.21 9.44
N VAL A 100 -7.03 1.08 8.80
CA VAL A 100 -5.63 0.85 8.40
C VAL A 100 -4.81 2.05 8.82
N CYS A 101 -3.79 1.85 9.63
CA CYS A 101 -2.89 2.93 10.08
C CYS A 101 -1.45 2.59 9.68
N PRO A 102 -0.94 3.19 8.61
CA PRO A 102 0.48 3.08 8.26
C PRO A 102 1.33 3.79 9.30
N GLU A 103 2.51 3.25 9.58
CA GLU A 103 3.48 3.86 10.49
C GLU A 103 4.70 4.37 9.71
N LEU A 104 4.68 5.68 9.46
CA LEU A 104 5.80 6.38 8.82
C LEU A 104 6.78 6.80 9.92
N THR A 105 7.67 5.88 10.31
CA THR A 105 8.62 6.08 11.41
C THR A 105 9.57 7.23 11.16
N GLU A 106 9.98 7.94 12.23
CA GLU A 106 10.98 9.00 12.18
C GLU A 106 12.32 8.50 11.61
N ARG A 107 12.69 7.25 11.91
CA ARG A 107 13.91 6.62 11.41
C ARG A 107 13.93 6.48 9.88
N LYS A 108 12.78 6.23 9.27
CA LYS A 108 12.66 6.05 7.82
C LYS A 108 12.32 7.34 7.09
N TYR A 109 11.51 8.19 7.71
CA TYR A 109 11.02 9.45 7.16
C TYR A 109 11.29 10.60 8.13
N PRO A 110 12.56 10.99 8.31
CA PRO A 110 12.94 11.96 9.33
C PRO A 110 12.43 13.37 9.02
N GLY A 111 12.06 14.09 10.08
CA GLY A 111 11.67 15.48 10.02
C GLY A 111 10.38 15.76 9.25
N ALA A 112 10.13 17.04 9.04
CA ALA A 112 9.00 17.53 8.27
C ALA A 112 9.19 17.26 6.77
N GLU A 113 10.42 17.40 6.28
CA GLU A 113 10.77 17.28 4.86
C GLU A 113 10.34 15.93 4.29
N TRP A 114 10.62 14.86 5.01
CA TRP A 114 10.27 13.53 4.54
C TRP A 114 8.80 13.16 4.82
N TYR A 115 8.21 13.64 5.91
CA TYR A 115 6.84 13.29 6.24
C TYR A 115 5.84 14.35 5.77
N GLN A 116 5.73 15.49 6.44
CA GLN A 116 4.71 16.50 6.13
C GLN A 116 4.81 17.05 4.72
N GLU A 117 6.04 17.18 4.20
CA GLU A 117 6.33 17.70 2.87
C GLU A 117 6.49 16.60 1.83
N GLY A 118 6.41 15.32 2.26
CA GLY A 118 6.36 14.18 1.37
C GLY A 118 7.65 13.86 0.63
N GLY A 119 8.79 14.36 1.11
CA GLY A 119 10.09 14.10 0.52
C GLY A 119 10.24 14.69 -0.89
N ILE A 120 9.65 15.85 -1.17
CA ILE A 120 9.69 16.47 -2.51
C ILE A 120 11.09 16.93 -2.87
N MET A 121 11.80 17.57 -1.93
CA MET A 121 13.12 18.12 -2.16
C MET A 121 14.21 17.35 -1.41
N ASP A 122 15.40 17.33 -1.97
CA ASP A 122 16.59 16.85 -1.28
C ASP A 122 17.29 17.98 -0.50
N THR A 123 18.39 17.66 0.17
CA THR A 123 19.16 18.62 0.99
C THR A 123 19.82 19.73 0.15
N ASP A 124 20.01 19.50 -1.13
CA ASP A 124 20.62 20.43 -2.06
C ASP A 124 19.56 21.32 -2.77
N GLY A 125 18.28 21.12 -2.46
CA GLY A 125 17.17 21.86 -3.03
C GLY A 125 16.68 21.32 -4.38
N HIS A 126 17.14 20.15 -4.83
CA HIS A 126 16.66 19.53 -6.05
C HIS A 126 15.34 18.79 -5.78
N ILE A 127 14.47 18.82 -6.76
CA ILE A 127 13.21 18.07 -6.72
C ILE A 127 13.50 16.60 -7.02
N ARG A 128 13.15 15.71 -6.03
CA ARG A 128 13.27 14.24 -6.23
C ARG A 128 12.30 13.74 -7.28
N GLU A 129 12.70 12.65 -7.93
CA GLU A 129 11.81 11.92 -8.82
C GLU A 129 10.55 11.45 -8.06
N LYS A 130 9.43 11.35 -8.77
CA LYS A 130 8.13 11.05 -8.15
C LYS A 130 8.16 9.76 -7.33
N GLU A 131 8.83 8.73 -7.83
CA GLU A 131 8.94 7.41 -7.22
C GLU A 131 9.74 7.39 -5.92
N GLU A 132 10.58 8.39 -5.70
CA GLU A 132 11.45 8.55 -4.52
C GLU A 132 10.76 9.33 -3.39
N ARG A 133 9.71 10.08 -3.72
CA ARG A 133 8.96 10.89 -2.74
C ARG A 133 8.15 10.00 -1.80
N THR A 134 8.04 10.41 -0.55
CA THR A 134 7.20 9.73 0.45
C THR A 134 5.73 9.68 0.00
N PHE A 135 5.28 10.62 -0.81
CA PHE A 135 3.94 10.57 -1.39
C PHE A 135 3.67 9.29 -2.21
N SER A 136 4.67 8.73 -2.85
CA SER A 136 4.54 7.46 -3.56
C SER A 136 4.34 6.27 -2.62
N ALA A 137 4.76 6.37 -1.35
CA ALA A 137 4.42 5.39 -0.33
C ALA A 137 2.91 5.37 -0.06
N ALA A 138 2.24 6.54 -0.02
CA ALA A 138 0.78 6.58 0.14
C ALA A 138 0.06 5.88 -1.02
N ASP A 139 0.49 6.10 -2.26
CA ASP A 139 -0.07 5.40 -3.43
C ASP A 139 0.08 3.87 -3.31
N ARG A 140 1.25 3.40 -2.84
CA ARG A 140 1.52 1.97 -2.62
C ARG A 140 0.72 1.38 -1.46
N ILE A 141 0.54 2.14 -0.37
CA ILE A 141 -0.31 1.73 0.75
C ILE A 141 -1.74 1.53 0.28
N VAL A 142 -2.30 2.48 -0.45
CA VAL A 142 -3.66 2.38 -1.00
C VAL A 142 -3.78 1.16 -1.92
N ALA A 143 -2.82 0.97 -2.81
CA ALA A 143 -2.80 -0.18 -3.73
C ALA A 143 -2.69 -1.52 -2.98
N GLU A 144 -1.84 -1.62 -1.97
CA GLU A 144 -1.68 -2.82 -1.13
C GLU A 144 -2.96 -3.15 -0.37
N VAL A 145 -3.57 -2.14 0.26
CA VAL A 145 -4.84 -2.31 0.98
C VAL A 145 -5.93 -2.78 0.03
N LYS A 146 -6.07 -2.16 -1.13
CA LYS A 146 -7.03 -2.56 -2.16
C LYS A 146 -6.83 -3.99 -2.62
N ASN A 147 -5.58 -4.37 -2.87
CA ASN A 147 -5.22 -5.72 -3.30
C ASN A 147 -5.55 -6.76 -2.22
N ARG A 148 -5.22 -6.49 -0.96
CA ARG A 148 -5.46 -7.42 0.16
C ARG A 148 -6.92 -7.56 0.55
N THR A 149 -7.70 -6.51 0.39
CA THR A 149 -9.10 -6.48 0.82
C THR A 149 -10.08 -6.79 -0.30
N GLN A 150 -9.63 -6.67 -1.56
CA GLN A 150 -10.52 -6.69 -2.73
C GLN A 150 -11.66 -5.69 -2.59
N ALA A 151 -11.42 -4.57 -1.86
CA ALA A 151 -12.45 -3.63 -1.47
C ALA A 151 -13.18 -3.04 -2.68
N ALA A 152 -14.49 -3.27 -2.71
CA ALA A 152 -15.46 -2.64 -3.61
C ALA A 152 -16.17 -1.45 -2.94
N GLY A 153 -16.09 -1.35 -1.61
CA GLY A 153 -16.57 -0.21 -0.83
C GLY A 153 -15.65 1.01 -0.96
N LYS A 154 -16.06 2.12 -0.34
CA LYS A 154 -15.31 3.38 -0.37
C LYS A 154 -13.96 3.28 0.34
N ILE A 155 -12.93 3.85 -0.26
CA ILE A 155 -11.64 4.08 0.39
C ILE A 155 -11.58 5.54 0.85
N ILE A 156 -11.44 5.72 2.15
CA ILE A 156 -11.34 7.01 2.82
C ILE A 156 -9.90 7.19 3.28
N LEU A 157 -9.24 8.25 2.85
CA LEU A 157 -7.91 8.62 3.32
C LEU A 157 -8.05 9.77 4.32
N PHE A 158 -7.54 9.58 5.51
CA PHE A 158 -7.58 10.57 6.59
C PHE A 158 -6.17 10.92 7.05
N GLY A 159 -5.93 12.19 7.33
CA GLY A 159 -4.69 12.65 7.96
C GLY A 159 -4.97 13.58 9.12
N HIS A 160 -4.25 13.39 10.23
CA HIS A 160 -4.34 14.24 11.40
C HIS A 160 -3.00 14.94 11.65
N SER A 161 -3.04 16.26 11.91
CA SER A 161 -1.85 17.09 12.22
C SER A 161 -0.77 16.94 11.12
N ALA A 162 0.42 16.43 11.44
CA ALA A 162 1.46 16.15 10.44
C ALA A 162 0.97 15.26 9.30
N GLY A 163 0.18 14.21 9.61
CA GLY A 163 -0.48 13.37 8.61
C GLY A 163 -1.53 14.13 7.80
N GLY A 164 -2.20 15.12 8.39
CA GLY A 164 -3.10 16.02 7.68
C GLY A 164 -2.37 16.84 6.64
N GLN A 165 -1.22 17.42 6.99
CA GLN A 165 -0.35 18.14 6.06
C GLN A 165 0.16 17.23 4.93
N PHE A 166 0.57 16.00 5.26
CA PHE A 166 1.00 15.01 4.29
C PHE A 166 -0.13 14.67 3.29
N VAL A 167 -1.30 14.27 3.80
CA VAL A 167 -2.44 13.87 2.96
C VAL A 167 -2.95 15.02 2.10
N HIS A 168 -3.00 16.23 2.65
CA HIS A 168 -3.41 17.43 1.92
C HIS A 168 -2.48 17.71 0.73
N ARG A 169 -1.16 17.73 0.96
CA ARG A 169 -0.17 17.96 -0.11
C ARG A 169 -0.16 16.82 -1.13
N TRP A 170 -0.23 15.57 -0.67
CA TRP A 170 -0.36 14.42 -1.56
C TRP A 170 -1.56 14.57 -2.49
N ALA A 171 -2.72 14.98 -1.98
CA ALA A 171 -3.93 15.17 -2.78
C ALA A 171 -3.79 16.29 -3.82
N LEU A 172 -3.14 17.40 -3.46
CA LEU A 172 -2.89 18.52 -4.37
C LEU A 172 -1.92 18.16 -5.50
N LEU A 173 -0.94 17.30 -5.21
CA LEU A 173 0.09 16.88 -6.16
C LEU A 173 -0.31 15.65 -7.01
N GLY A 174 -1.60 15.34 -7.06
CA GLY A 174 -2.14 14.34 -7.96
C GLY A 174 -2.33 12.94 -7.37
N GLY A 175 -2.11 12.75 -6.07
CA GLY A 175 -2.30 11.49 -5.36
C GLY A 175 -3.77 11.16 -5.09
N LYS A 176 -4.63 11.09 -6.12
CA LYS A 176 -6.07 10.84 -5.94
C LYS A 176 -6.54 9.48 -6.46
N LYS A 177 -5.66 8.72 -7.07
CA LYS A 177 -6.04 7.44 -7.68
C LYS A 177 -6.49 6.43 -6.63
N ASN A 178 -7.66 5.84 -6.86
CA ASN A 178 -8.23 4.80 -6.00
C ASN A 178 -8.65 5.22 -4.58
N VAL A 179 -8.89 6.51 -4.35
CA VAL A 179 -9.42 7.06 -3.08
C VAL A 179 -10.70 7.83 -3.38
N ASP A 180 -11.76 7.54 -2.63
CA ASP A 180 -13.08 8.13 -2.85
C ASP A 180 -13.29 9.40 -2.01
N VAL A 181 -12.71 9.43 -0.81
CA VAL A 181 -12.82 10.54 0.13
C VAL A 181 -11.46 10.87 0.72
N ILE A 182 -11.14 12.15 0.79
CA ILE A 182 -9.96 12.67 1.46
C ILE A 182 -10.45 13.60 2.58
N ALA A 183 -10.01 13.35 3.80
CA ALA A 183 -10.31 14.16 4.97
C ALA A 183 -9.03 14.52 5.73
N VAL A 184 -8.92 15.76 6.18
CA VAL A 184 -7.79 16.24 6.96
C VAL A 184 -8.28 16.96 8.21
N ALA A 185 -7.55 16.81 9.29
CA ALA A 185 -7.84 17.47 10.56
C ALA A 185 -6.57 18.08 11.16
N ASN A 186 -6.69 19.31 11.69
CA ASN A 186 -5.62 20.02 12.38
C ASN A 186 -4.30 20.13 11.57
N SER A 187 -4.42 20.29 10.25
CA SER A 187 -3.29 20.40 9.32
C SER A 187 -2.79 21.83 9.14
#